data_191e463eb91b480c43aae2e8f511becc
#
_entry.id   191e463eb91b480c43aae2e8f511becc
#
_cell.length_a   1.000
_cell.length_b   1.000
_cell.length_c   1.000
_cell.angle_alpha   90.00
_cell.angle_beta   90.00
_cell.angle_gamma   90.00
#
_symmetry.space_group_name_H-M   'P 1'
#
loop_
_entity.id
_entity.type
_entity.pdbx_description
1 polymer ?
#
loop_
_entity_poly.entity_id
_entity_poly.type
_entity_poly.pdbx_seq_one_letter_code
_entity_poly.pdbx_strand_id
1 'polypeptide(L)'
;MTPLSPQDQMFLLVERRNQPMHVGSLMLLSPPPDAGPNYAQELADWARSYTKAQPPFNQLLTYKLGLPFWIDDAEFDLEAHFHHISLPKPGRIRELLAIVSKLHSGVMDRAKPLWEIYIIDGVEDGRVAVYSRIHHALVDGVAGMRMLQRSMSPDPSVRDTVPFWAIPPRKRAPADGVVAQVAQPISKAAKFAGILKDQAATWPTVAREIYKSIKARSSDADYVSVFQAPRTILNQPISASRRFAAQSWHLPRIKAAAKRHNATLNDIVLAMCAAAVRKYLLELNALPDKPLVAMVPMSLRKDDSEGGNQVGAVLANLATHLADPLERLDAIARSVQNSKDRFATMNQLEIMNYVATAMAVSGIN
;
A
#
# COMPACT_ATOMS: atom_id res chain seq x y z
N MET A 1 22.15 -11.64 4.81
CA MET A 1 22.21 -10.22 4.43
C MET A 1 21.72 -10.06 3.00
N THR A 2 20.60 -9.36 2.77
CA THR A 2 19.95 -9.19 1.46
C THR A 2 19.87 -7.68 1.15
N PRO A 3 20.34 -7.20 0.01
CA PRO A 3 20.22 -5.78 -0.35
C PRO A 3 18.74 -5.42 -0.57
N LEU A 4 18.37 -4.20 -0.15
CA LEU A 4 17.04 -3.68 -0.43
C LEU A 4 16.88 -3.35 -1.92
N SER A 5 15.67 -3.56 -2.45
CA SER A 5 15.34 -3.08 -3.79
C SER A 5 15.40 -1.54 -3.87
N PRO A 6 15.61 -0.94 -5.04
CA PRO A 6 15.58 0.52 -5.19
C PRO A 6 14.26 1.14 -4.73
N GLN A 7 13.14 0.44 -4.90
CA GLN A 7 11.82 0.87 -4.49
C GLN A 7 11.68 0.86 -2.94
N ASP A 8 12.19 -0.18 -2.27
CA ASP A 8 12.19 -0.25 -0.81
C ASP A 8 13.06 0.82 -0.20
N GLN A 9 14.24 1.09 -0.82
CA GLN A 9 15.13 2.18 -0.42
C GLN A 9 14.44 3.55 -0.54
N MET A 10 13.65 3.76 -1.58
CA MET A 10 12.91 5.02 -1.77
C MET A 10 11.94 5.28 -0.61
N PHE A 11 11.20 4.26 -0.12
CA PHE A 11 10.31 4.43 1.02
C PHE A 11 11.05 4.86 2.29
N LEU A 12 12.25 4.28 2.53
CA LEU A 12 13.09 4.67 3.66
C LEU A 12 13.67 6.09 3.54
N LEU A 13 13.96 6.54 2.31
CA LEU A 13 14.54 7.84 2.02
C LEU A 13 13.52 8.97 2.14
N VAL A 14 12.28 8.75 1.66
CA VAL A 14 11.24 9.78 1.69
C VAL A 14 10.50 9.84 3.02
N GLU A 15 10.69 8.85 3.91
CA GLU A 15 10.07 8.84 5.22
C GLU A 15 10.55 10.02 6.07
N ARG A 16 9.58 10.73 6.66
CA ARG A 16 9.82 11.83 7.59
C ARG A 16 8.86 11.71 8.78
N ARG A 17 9.16 12.41 9.88
CA ARG A 17 8.31 12.45 11.07
C ARG A 17 6.84 12.78 10.76
N ASN A 18 6.60 13.68 9.83
CA ASN A 18 5.27 14.08 9.38
C ASN A 18 4.73 13.23 8.22
N GLN A 19 5.54 12.34 7.68
CA GLN A 19 5.21 11.48 6.53
C GLN A 19 5.75 10.06 6.76
N PRO A 20 5.20 9.32 7.73
CA PRO A 20 5.57 7.91 7.93
C PRO A 20 5.22 7.08 6.71
N MET A 21 6.07 6.10 6.39
CA MET A 21 5.94 5.23 5.21
C MET A 21 5.53 3.82 5.60
N HIS A 22 4.52 3.68 6.45
CA HIS A 22 3.91 2.40 6.78
C HIS A 22 2.44 2.35 6.33
N VAL A 23 1.96 1.15 6.12
CA VAL A 23 0.55 0.83 5.87
C VAL A 23 -0.07 0.25 7.13
N GLY A 24 -1.34 0.54 7.37
CA GLY A 24 -2.10 -0.01 8.49
C GLY A 24 -3.28 -0.85 8.01
N SER A 25 -3.60 -1.90 8.76
CA SER A 25 -4.80 -2.69 8.60
C SER A 25 -5.57 -2.71 9.91
N LEU A 26 -6.86 -2.43 9.86
CA LEU A 26 -7.78 -2.55 11.00
C LEU A 26 -8.84 -3.59 10.66
N MET A 27 -8.88 -4.66 11.46
CA MET A 27 -9.91 -5.71 11.39
C MET A 27 -10.77 -5.67 12.64
N LEU A 28 -12.06 -5.92 12.48
CA LEU A 28 -13.02 -6.09 13.59
C LEU A 28 -13.51 -7.53 13.55
N LEU A 29 -13.15 -8.28 14.57
CA LEU A 29 -13.48 -9.69 14.72
C LEU A 29 -14.69 -9.83 15.64
N SER A 30 -15.72 -10.50 15.17
CA SER A 30 -16.84 -10.91 16.03
C SER A 30 -16.45 -12.22 16.73
N PRO A 31 -16.51 -12.27 18.07
CA PRO A 31 -16.30 -13.52 18.78
C PRO A 31 -17.28 -14.61 18.28
N PRO A 32 -16.86 -15.88 18.23
CA PRO A 32 -17.79 -16.98 17.94
C PRO A 32 -18.92 -17.02 18.99
N PRO A 33 -20.09 -17.59 18.65
CA PRO A 33 -21.23 -17.63 19.56
C PRO A 33 -20.97 -18.35 20.88
N ASP A 34 -20.03 -19.29 20.90
CA ASP A 34 -19.56 -20.07 22.04
C ASP A 34 -18.36 -19.47 22.77
N ALA A 35 -17.91 -18.28 22.35
CA ALA A 35 -16.77 -17.62 22.98
C ALA A 35 -17.07 -17.20 24.42
N GLY A 36 -16.14 -17.47 25.31
CA GLY A 36 -16.17 -17.01 26.69
C GLY A 36 -15.90 -15.49 26.83
N PRO A 37 -16.12 -14.94 28.03
CA PRO A 37 -15.89 -13.50 28.29
C PRO A 37 -14.44 -13.06 28.11
N ASN A 38 -13.50 -14.01 28.10
CA ASN A 38 -12.05 -13.76 27.99
C ASN A 38 -11.52 -13.94 26.55
N TYR A 39 -12.39 -14.00 25.54
CA TYR A 39 -12.00 -14.30 24.17
C TYR A 39 -10.85 -13.40 23.64
N ALA A 40 -10.85 -12.11 23.98
CA ALA A 40 -9.76 -11.22 23.55
C ALA A 40 -8.41 -11.61 24.17
N GLN A 41 -8.40 -12.03 25.43
CA GLN A 41 -7.21 -12.52 26.11
C GLN A 41 -6.75 -13.85 25.51
N GLU A 42 -7.67 -14.78 25.27
CA GLU A 42 -7.37 -16.08 24.64
C GLU A 42 -6.77 -15.90 23.24
N LEU A 43 -7.30 -14.97 22.46
CA LEU A 43 -6.77 -14.59 21.15
C LEU A 43 -5.36 -14.00 21.26
N ALA A 44 -5.12 -13.16 22.28
CA ALA A 44 -3.81 -12.58 22.53
C ALA A 44 -2.79 -13.65 22.95
N ASP A 45 -3.19 -14.57 23.84
CA ASP A 45 -2.32 -15.65 24.31
C ASP A 45 -2.00 -16.66 23.20
N TRP A 46 -3.00 -16.98 22.37
CA TRP A 46 -2.77 -17.77 21.15
C TRP A 46 -1.75 -17.10 20.23
N ALA A 47 -1.90 -15.82 19.95
CA ALA A 47 -0.99 -15.10 19.08
C ALA A 47 0.43 -15.02 19.67
N ARG A 48 0.57 -14.78 20.99
CA ARG A 48 1.86 -14.78 21.70
C ARG A 48 2.56 -16.13 21.71
N SER A 49 1.84 -17.23 21.57
CA SER A 49 2.46 -18.55 21.53
C SER A 49 3.40 -18.72 20.32
N TYR A 50 3.26 -17.89 19.30
CA TYR A 50 4.12 -17.85 18.10
C TYR A 50 5.30 -16.89 18.29
N THR A 51 6.23 -17.22 19.17
CA THR A 51 7.36 -16.37 19.56
C THR A 51 8.39 -16.11 18.45
N LYS A 52 8.36 -16.87 17.35
CA LYS A 52 9.31 -16.75 16.25
C LYS A 52 8.66 -16.14 15.02
N ALA A 53 9.23 -15.06 14.51
CA ALA A 53 8.83 -14.51 13.22
C ALA A 53 9.61 -15.15 12.06
N GLN A 54 8.96 -15.21 10.91
CA GLN A 54 9.53 -15.65 9.64
C GLN A 54 9.86 -14.45 8.75
N PRO A 55 10.79 -14.55 7.80
CA PRO A 55 11.05 -13.48 6.84
C PRO A 55 9.77 -13.06 6.09
N PRO A 56 9.54 -11.73 5.93
CA PRO A 56 10.43 -10.62 6.24
C PRO A 56 10.30 -10.06 7.67
N PHE A 57 9.45 -10.62 8.53
CA PHE A 57 9.07 -10.06 9.84
C PHE A 57 10.13 -10.23 10.93
N ASN A 58 11.12 -11.09 10.72
CA ASN A 58 12.30 -11.22 11.58
C ASN A 58 13.51 -10.45 11.05
N GLN A 59 13.32 -9.54 10.08
CA GLN A 59 14.41 -8.85 9.41
C GLN A 59 14.59 -7.42 9.91
N LEU A 60 15.83 -7.10 10.26
CA LEU A 60 16.29 -5.81 10.73
C LEU A 60 16.95 -5.03 9.61
N LEU A 61 16.70 -3.72 9.56
CA LEU A 61 17.38 -2.80 8.66
C LEU A 61 18.79 -2.51 9.15
N THR A 62 19.80 -2.72 8.32
CA THR A 62 21.18 -2.38 8.60
C THR A 62 21.83 -1.64 7.42
N TYR A 63 22.95 -0.97 7.68
CA TYR A 63 23.68 -0.22 6.65
C TYR A 63 25.11 -0.74 6.55
N LYS A 64 25.57 -1.00 5.33
CA LYS A 64 26.97 -1.33 5.04
C LYS A 64 27.46 -0.47 3.89
N LEU A 65 28.52 0.30 4.13
CA LEU A 65 29.06 1.29 3.17
C LEU A 65 28.00 2.27 2.68
N GLY A 66 27.10 2.70 3.56
CA GLY A 66 26.01 3.62 3.24
C GLY A 66 24.80 3.00 2.51
N LEU A 67 24.86 1.72 2.14
CA LEU A 67 23.76 1.02 1.47
C LEU A 67 22.91 0.22 2.48
N PRO A 68 21.58 0.22 2.36
CA PRO A 68 20.69 -0.51 3.25
C PRO A 68 20.57 -2.00 2.87
N PHE A 69 20.53 -2.85 3.89
CA PHE A 69 20.37 -4.29 3.79
C PHE A 69 19.39 -4.80 4.83
N TRP A 70 18.72 -5.90 4.52
CA TRP A 70 18.00 -6.75 5.48
C TRP A 70 18.95 -7.82 6.05
N ILE A 71 18.96 -7.96 7.37
CA ILE A 71 19.61 -9.06 8.09
C ILE A 71 18.58 -9.70 9.01
N ASP A 72 18.76 -10.98 9.31
CA ASP A 72 17.94 -11.64 10.32
C ASP A 72 18.30 -11.07 11.69
N ASP A 73 17.29 -10.72 12.47
CA ASP A 73 17.43 -10.25 13.84
C ASP A 73 17.69 -11.44 14.76
N ALA A 74 18.90 -11.51 15.30
CA ALA A 74 19.31 -12.59 16.19
C ALA A 74 18.70 -12.45 17.61
N GLU A 75 18.28 -11.24 17.95
CA GLU A 75 17.69 -10.88 19.26
C GLU A 75 16.19 -10.57 19.13
N PHE A 76 15.53 -11.13 18.12
CA PHE A 76 14.11 -10.89 17.88
C PHE A 76 13.27 -11.20 19.13
N ASP A 77 12.54 -10.18 19.60
CA ASP A 77 11.60 -10.30 20.71
C ASP A 77 10.19 -9.92 20.24
N LEU A 78 9.26 -10.88 20.29
CA LEU A 78 7.87 -10.66 19.90
C LEU A 78 7.20 -9.55 20.73
N GLU A 79 7.51 -9.42 22.02
CA GLU A 79 6.89 -8.42 22.91
C GLU A 79 7.23 -6.96 22.48
N ALA A 80 8.30 -6.77 21.69
CA ALA A 80 8.60 -5.48 21.08
C ALA A 80 7.67 -5.12 19.90
N HIS A 81 6.87 -6.08 19.42
CA HIS A 81 6.01 -5.95 18.23
C HIS A 81 4.54 -6.22 18.50
N PHE A 82 4.23 -6.98 19.55
CA PHE A 82 2.90 -7.44 19.89
C PHE A 82 2.36 -6.69 21.12
N HIS A 83 1.18 -6.10 20.98
CA HIS A 83 0.55 -5.32 22.02
C HIS A 83 -0.90 -5.75 22.25
N HIS A 84 -1.29 -5.94 23.52
CA HIS A 84 -2.67 -6.13 23.91
C HIS A 84 -3.10 -4.90 24.73
N ILE A 85 -4.11 -4.18 24.26
CA ILE A 85 -4.59 -2.94 24.88
C ILE A 85 -6.11 -2.93 24.94
N SER A 86 -6.66 -2.21 25.93
CA SER A 86 -8.11 -2.06 26.11
C SER A 86 -8.57 -0.65 25.77
N LEU A 87 -9.75 -0.52 25.18
CA LEU A 87 -10.37 0.78 24.94
C LEU A 87 -10.87 1.39 26.24
N PRO A 88 -10.77 2.73 26.39
CA PRO A 88 -11.48 3.42 27.46
C PRO A 88 -13.00 3.27 27.26
N LYS A 89 -13.72 3.12 28.35
CA LYS A 89 -15.19 3.08 28.30
C LYS A 89 -15.75 4.40 27.72
N PRO A 90 -16.85 4.32 26.94
CA PRO A 90 -17.69 3.14 26.66
C PRO A 90 -17.19 2.23 25.51
N GLY A 91 -16.06 2.49 24.84
CA GLY A 91 -15.51 1.62 23.81
C GLY A 91 -16.20 1.70 22.45
N ARG A 92 -16.81 2.84 22.12
CA ARG A 92 -17.45 3.03 20.82
C ARG A 92 -16.44 3.01 19.68
N ILE A 93 -16.90 2.79 18.46
CA ILE A 93 -16.06 2.87 17.24
C ILE A 93 -15.25 4.18 17.20
N ARG A 94 -15.80 5.28 17.69
CA ARG A 94 -15.09 6.55 17.73
C ARG A 94 -13.82 6.50 18.60
N GLU A 95 -13.88 5.87 19.76
CA GLU A 95 -12.73 5.69 20.66
C GLU A 95 -11.69 4.78 20.00
N LEU A 96 -12.13 3.69 19.35
CA LEU A 96 -11.26 2.80 18.59
C LEU A 96 -10.52 3.56 17.46
N LEU A 97 -11.24 4.30 16.62
CA LEU A 97 -10.62 5.05 15.52
C LEU A 97 -9.68 6.15 16.03
N ALA A 98 -9.94 6.73 17.21
CA ALA A 98 -9.04 7.70 17.82
C ALA A 98 -7.72 7.06 18.27
N ILE A 99 -7.76 5.88 18.90
CA ILE A 99 -6.56 5.13 19.28
C ILE A 99 -5.77 4.69 18.04
N VAL A 100 -6.44 4.11 17.06
CA VAL A 100 -5.80 3.71 15.80
C VAL A 100 -5.15 4.91 15.10
N SER A 101 -5.81 6.07 15.09
CA SER A 101 -5.23 7.32 14.56
C SER A 101 -3.92 7.69 15.25
N LYS A 102 -3.87 7.55 16.58
CA LYS A 102 -2.67 7.83 17.38
C LYS A 102 -1.56 6.83 17.09
N LEU A 103 -1.88 5.53 17.07
CA LEU A 103 -0.92 4.47 16.76
C LEU A 103 -0.33 4.63 15.34
N HIS A 104 -1.16 5.08 14.38
CA HIS A 104 -0.74 5.31 13.00
C HIS A 104 0.06 6.61 12.78
N SER A 105 0.13 7.50 13.77
CA SER A 105 0.75 8.83 13.60
C SER A 105 2.27 8.84 13.72
N GLY A 106 2.89 7.86 14.40
CA GLY A 106 4.33 7.82 14.66
C GLY A 106 5.11 7.05 13.61
N VAL A 107 6.35 7.46 13.33
CA VAL A 107 7.29 6.63 12.58
C VAL A 107 7.66 5.39 13.37
N MET A 108 8.03 4.32 12.68
CA MET A 108 8.46 3.07 13.31
C MET A 108 9.92 3.16 13.73
N ASP A 109 10.26 2.49 14.83
CA ASP A 109 11.63 2.38 15.30
C ASP A 109 12.44 1.49 14.35
N ARG A 110 13.48 2.07 13.75
CA ARG A 110 14.36 1.36 12.80
C ARG A 110 15.40 0.46 13.49
N ALA A 111 15.46 0.47 14.81
CA ALA A 111 16.33 -0.41 15.60
C ALA A 111 15.74 -1.83 15.77
N LYS A 112 14.52 -2.06 15.27
CA LYS A 112 13.83 -3.36 15.30
C LYS A 112 13.14 -3.64 13.97
N PRO A 113 12.69 -4.88 13.69
CA PRO A 113 11.88 -5.20 12.52
C PRO A 113 10.67 -4.26 12.39
N LEU A 114 10.40 -3.78 11.15
CA LEU A 114 9.53 -2.62 10.90
C LEU A 114 8.05 -3.02 10.80
N TRP A 115 7.50 -3.59 11.87
CA TRP A 115 6.08 -3.92 11.98
C TRP A 115 5.63 -3.94 13.44
N GLU A 116 4.34 -3.77 13.69
CA GLU A 116 3.69 -3.92 14.99
C GLU A 116 2.25 -4.40 14.80
N ILE A 117 1.75 -5.12 15.80
CA ILE A 117 0.36 -5.57 15.87
C ILE A 117 -0.24 -5.26 17.24
N TYR A 118 -1.51 -4.88 17.24
CA TYR A 118 -2.29 -4.54 18.41
C TYR A 118 -3.58 -5.36 18.43
N ILE A 119 -3.81 -6.13 19.47
CA ILE A 119 -5.13 -6.66 19.81
C ILE A 119 -5.77 -5.63 20.73
N ILE A 120 -6.95 -5.17 20.38
CA ILE A 120 -7.65 -4.08 21.07
C ILE A 120 -9.02 -4.61 21.50
N ASP A 121 -9.20 -4.76 22.80
CA ASP A 121 -10.45 -5.18 23.43
C ASP A 121 -11.31 -4.00 23.89
N GLY A 122 -12.45 -4.29 24.52
CA GLY A 122 -13.33 -3.29 25.10
C GLY A 122 -14.16 -2.51 24.07
N VAL A 123 -14.35 -3.03 22.85
CA VAL A 123 -15.30 -2.46 21.89
C VAL A 123 -16.73 -2.66 22.41
N GLU A 124 -17.56 -1.60 22.40
CA GLU A 124 -18.91 -1.55 22.99
C GLU A 124 -19.84 -2.70 22.52
N ASP A 125 -19.70 -3.14 21.28
CA ASP A 125 -20.50 -4.22 20.68
C ASP A 125 -19.88 -5.62 20.88
N GLY A 126 -18.86 -5.75 21.75
CA GLY A 126 -18.22 -7.03 22.08
C GLY A 126 -17.24 -7.55 21.04
N ARG A 127 -17.02 -6.84 19.93
CA ARG A 127 -15.99 -7.22 18.95
C ARG A 127 -14.58 -6.97 19.49
N VAL A 128 -13.62 -7.69 18.95
CA VAL A 128 -12.19 -7.46 19.17
C VAL A 128 -11.60 -6.83 17.92
N ALA A 129 -10.85 -5.74 18.10
CA ALA A 129 -10.17 -5.11 16.98
C ALA A 129 -8.71 -5.60 16.91
N VAL A 130 -8.25 -5.88 15.70
CA VAL A 130 -6.85 -6.18 15.42
C VAL A 130 -6.32 -5.10 14.49
N TYR A 131 -5.39 -4.31 14.99
CA TYR A 131 -4.72 -3.29 14.20
C TYR A 131 -3.25 -3.70 13.97
N SER A 132 -2.81 -3.68 12.73
CA SER A 132 -1.40 -3.90 12.38
C SER A 132 -0.87 -2.74 11.55
N ARG A 133 0.41 -2.43 11.73
CA ARG A 133 1.14 -1.52 10.85
C ARG A 133 2.46 -2.15 10.42
N ILE A 134 2.78 -2.00 9.14
CA ILE A 134 3.96 -2.59 8.52
C ILE A 134 4.59 -1.52 7.62
N HIS A 135 5.90 -1.34 7.71
CA HIS A 135 6.60 -0.38 6.86
C HIS A 135 6.57 -0.81 5.40
N HIS A 136 6.36 0.13 4.50
CA HIS A 136 6.19 -0.15 3.07
C HIS A 136 7.46 -0.72 2.42
N ALA A 137 8.64 -0.47 3.00
CA ALA A 137 9.89 -1.11 2.57
C ALA A 137 9.96 -2.61 2.91
N LEU A 138 9.18 -3.09 3.89
CA LEU A 138 9.17 -4.49 4.29
C LEU A 138 8.21 -5.32 3.43
N VAL A 139 7.01 -4.78 3.18
CA VAL A 139 5.91 -5.47 2.47
C VAL A 139 5.09 -4.47 1.68
N ASP A 140 4.80 -4.76 0.41
CA ASP A 140 3.83 -3.99 -0.36
C ASP A 140 2.37 -4.33 0.04
N GLY A 141 1.42 -3.46 -0.33
CA GLY A 141 0.01 -3.61 0.06
C GLY A 141 -0.63 -4.91 -0.44
N VAL A 142 -0.24 -5.44 -1.61
CA VAL A 142 -0.78 -6.69 -2.16
C VAL A 142 -0.20 -7.88 -1.41
N ALA A 143 1.11 -7.89 -1.15
CA ALA A 143 1.77 -8.93 -0.38
C ALA A 143 1.25 -8.96 1.06
N GLY A 144 1.10 -7.79 1.71
CA GLY A 144 0.52 -7.67 3.04
C GLY A 144 -0.90 -8.20 3.12
N MET A 145 -1.76 -7.87 2.14
CA MET A 145 -3.12 -8.38 2.06
C MET A 145 -3.15 -9.91 1.91
N ARG A 146 -2.30 -10.48 1.04
CA ARG A 146 -2.19 -11.94 0.88
C ARG A 146 -1.71 -12.64 2.15
N MET A 147 -0.75 -12.05 2.86
CA MET A 147 -0.25 -12.58 4.13
C MET A 147 -1.36 -12.59 5.18
N LEU A 148 -2.13 -11.50 5.31
CA LEU A 148 -3.31 -11.45 6.19
C LEU A 148 -4.36 -12.49 5.80
N GLN A 149 -4.67 -12.65 4.51
CA GLN A 149 -5.59 -13.69 4.05
C GLN A 149 -5.13 -15.10 4.38
N ARG A 150 -3.82 -15.39 4.32
CA ARG A 150 -3.24 -16.68 4.71
C ARG A 150 -3.28 -16.94 6.20
N SER A 151 -3.33 -15.90 7.02
CA SER A 151 -3.47 -16.02 8.48
C SER A 151 -4.93 -16.20 8.94
N MET A 152 -5.87 -16.27 8.01
CA MET A 152 -7.30 -16.41 8.28
C MET A 152 -7.91 -17.53 7.45
N SER A 153 -9.01 -18.09 7.90
CA SER A 153 -9.82 -19.04 7.17
C SER A 153 -11.18 -18.44 6.83
N PRO A 154 -11.76 -18.70 5.64
CA PRO A 154 -13.16 -18.38 5.36
C PRO A 154 -14.14 -19.26 6.14
N ASP A 155 -13.68 -20.41 6.65
CA ASP A 155 -14.47 -21.30 7.52
C ASP A 155 -14.23 -20.90 8.98
N PRO A 156 -15.26 -20.44 9.69
CA PRO A 156 -15.15 -20.01 11.08
C PRO A 156 -14.91 -21.15 12.08
N SER A 157 -15.02 -22.42 11.66
CA SER A 157 -14.70 -23.58 12.50
C SER A 157 -13.22 -23.91 12.59
N VAL A 158 -12.41 -23.41 11.65
CA VAL A 158 -10.96 -23.63 11.62
C VAL A 158 -10.29 -22.87 12.75
N ARG A 159 -9.50 -23.57 13.57
CA ARG A 159 -8.78 -23.00 14.73
C ARG A 159 -7.25 -23.09 14.62
N ASP A 160 -6.71 -23.82 13.65
CA ASP A 160 -5.29 -24.06 13.44
C ASP A 160 -4.63 -23.06 12.47
N THR A 161 -5.15 -21.82 12.44
CA THR A 161 -4.53 -20.75 11.67
C THR A 161 -3.22 -20.29 12.33
N VAL A 162 -2.37 -19.63 11.54
CA VAL A 162 -1.06 -19.15 11.98
C VAL A 162 -0.99 -17.63 11.79
N PRO A 163 -0.52 -16.85 12.78
CA PRO A 163 -0.38 -15.41 12.62
C PRO A 163 0.55 -15.06 11.46
N PHE A 164 0.29 -13.93 10.79
CA PHE A 164 0.98 -13.56 9.55
C PHE A 164 2.51 -13.50 9.68
N TRP A 165 3.04 -13.14 10.87
CA TRP A 165 4.49 -13.08 11.09
C TRP A 165 5.13 -14.44 11.24
N ALA A 166 4.37 -15.48 11.60
CA ALA A 166 4.87 -16.83 11.78
C ALA A 166 4.69 -17.74 10.55
N ILE A 167 4.03 -17.22 9.49
CA ILE A 167 3.81 -17.99 8.25
C ILE A 167 5.13 -18.11 7.47
N PRO A 168 5.62 -19.32 7.18
CA PRO A 168 6.83 -19.48 6.39
C PRO A 168 6.63 -18.94 4.96
N PRO A 169 7.68 -18.32 4.38
CA PRO A 169 7.62 -17.86 3.02
C PRO A 169 7.37 -19.04 2.06
N ARG A 170 6.54 -18.83 1.04
CA ARG A 170 6.32 -19.85 0.01
C ARG A 170 7.66 -20.14 -0.70
N LYS A 171 8.04 -21.40 -0.75
CA LYS A 171 9.12 -21.82 -1.64
C LYS A 171 8.72 -21.49 -3.07
N ARG A 172 9.55 -20.72 -3.78
CA ARG A 172 9.38 -20.56 -5.23
C ARG A 172 9.35 -21.94 -5.84
N ALA A 173 8.29 -22.30 -6.55
CA ALA A 173 8.35 -23.42 -7.46
C ALA A 173 9.51 -23.17 -8.44
N PRO A 174 10.36 -24.16 -8.75
CA PRO A 174 11.32 -24.00 -9.81
C PRO A 174 10.56 -23.57 -11.06
N ALA A 175 11.02 -22.52 -11.73
CA ALA A 175 10.44 -22.13 -13.00
C ALA A 175 10.66 -23.32 -13.96
N ASP A 176 9.59 -24.03 -14.28
CA ASP A 176 9.64 -25.09 -15.28
C ASP A 176 10.13 -24.48 -16.58
N GLY A 177 11.29 -24.92 -17.05
CA GLY A 177 11.76 -24.68 -18.41
C GLY A 177 13.01 -23.83 -18.62
N VAL A 178 13.82 -23.53 -17.60
CA VAL A 178 15.20 -23.08 -17.87
C VAL A 178 16.16 -24.16 -17.41
N VAL A 179 16.74 -24.84 -18.42
CA VAL A 179 17.87 -25.77 -18.25
C VAL A 179 18.82 -25.23 -17.18
N ALA A 180 19.10 -26.05 -16.19
CA ALA A 180 20.12 -25.79 -15.17
C ALA A 180 21.47 -25.61 -15.87
N GLN A 181 21.74 -24.40 -16.37
CA GLN A 181 23.10 -24.01 -16.74
C GLN A 181 23.85 -23.94 -15.41
N VAL A 182 24.82 -24.81 -15.30
CA VAL A 182 25.82 -24.88 -14.25
C VAL A 182 26.17 -23.47 -13.82
N ALA A 183 25.85 -23.15 -12.57
CA ALA A 183 26.09 -21.84 -12.01
C ALA A 183 27.58 -21.60 -11.92
N GLN A 184 28.15 -21.01 -12.96
CA GLN A 184 29.47 -20.38 -12.85
C GLN A 184 29.30 -19.21 -11.86
N PRO A 185 30.27 -18.97 -10.97
CA PRO A 185 30.24 -17.84 -10.06
C PRO A 185 30.41 -16.54 -10.89
N ILE A 186 29.30 -16.04 -11.40
CA ILE A 186 29.25 -14.71 -12.01
C ILE A 186 29.67 -13.74 -10.89
N SER A 187 30.76 -13.03 -11.08
CA SER A 187 31.30 -12.09 -10.11
C SER A 187 30.19 -11.11 -9.69
N LYS A 188 30.14 -10.73 -8.43
CA LYS A 188 29.18 -9.70 -7.93
C LYS A 188 29.20 -8.43 -8.79
N ALA A 189 30.38 -8.12 -9.36
CA ALA A 189 30.58 -7.00 -10.29
C ALA A 189 29.84 -7.18 -11.63
N ALA A 190 29.78 -8.38 -12.19
CA ALA A 190 29.07 -8.64 -13.45
C ALA A 190 27.55 -8.60 -13.26
N LYS A 191 27.02 -9.06 -12.11
CA LYS A 191 25.61 -8.89 -11.74
C LYS A 191 25.25 -7.39 -11.58
N PHE A 192 26.11 -6.63 -10.92
CA PHE A 192 25.92 -5.20 -10.72
C PHE A 192 25.99 -4.44 -12.06
N ALA A 193 26.93 -4.77 -12.94
CA ALA A 193 27.02 -4.19 -14.28
C ALA A 193 25.79 -4.55 -15.14
N GLY A 194 25.24 -5.75 -15.02
CA GLY A 194 23.99 -6.17 -15.65
C GLY A 194 22.80 -5.30 -15.19
N ILE A 195 22.65 -5.13 -13.89
CA ILE A 195 21.60 -4.27 -13.31
C ILE A 195 21.73 -2.82 -13.81
N LEU A 196 22.94 -2.25 -13.84
CA LEU A 196 23.18 -0.90 -14.36
C LEU A 196 22.84 -0.79 -15.84
N LYS A 197 23.18 -1.79 -16.65
CA LYS A 197 22.84 -1.85 -18.07
C LYS A 197 21.33 -1.91 -18.30
N ASP A 198 20.63 -2.76 -17.56
CA ASP A 198 19.17 -2.88 -17.64
C ASP A 198 18.48 -1.59 -17.21
N GLN A 199 18.97 -0.94 -16.15
CA GLN A 199 18.50 0.38 -15.73
C GLN A 199 18.74 1.43 -16.81
N ALA A 200 19.94 1.48 -17.40
CA ALA A 200 20.28 2.44 -18.47
C ALA A 200 19.40 2.24 -19.72
N ALA A 201 19.04 1.00 -20.06
CA ALA A 201 18.21 0.68 -21.22
C ALA A 201 16.77 1.22 -21.11
N THR A 202 16.27 1.51 -19.90
CA THR A 202 14.89 2.04 -19.70
C THR A 202 14.80 3.55 -19.90
N TRP A 203 15.91 4.29 -19.74
CA TRP A 203 15.90 5.75 -19.78
C TRP A 203 15.38 6.37 -21.08
N PRO A 204 15.65 5.84 -22.29
CA PRO A 204 15.07 6.38 -23.50
C PRO A 204 13.55 6.38 -23.51
N THR A 205 12.93 5.29 -23.03
CA THR A 205 11.46 5.15 -22.93
C THR A 205 10.92 6.11 -21.86
N VAL A 206 11.54 6.15 -20.68
CA VAL A 206 11.17 7.05 -19.60
C VAL A 206 11.28 8.52 -20.02
N ALA A 207 12.38 8.91 -20.65
CA ALA A 207 12.59 10.26 -21.17
C ALA A 207 11.55 10.65 -22.21
N ARG A 208 11.22 9.73 -23.14
CA ARG A 208 10.17 9.93 -24.16
C ARG A 208 8.81 10.15 -23.50
N GLU A 209 8.45 9.36 -22.48
CA GLU A 209 7.18 9.50 -21.78
C GLU A 209 7.12 10.78 -20.94
N ILE A 210 8.21 11.19 -20.31
CA ILE A 210 8.32 12.49 -19.62
C ILE A 210 8.18 13.62 -20.64
N TYR A 211 8.86 13.56 -21.78
CA TYR A 211 8.74 14.57 -22.84
C TYR A 211 7.30 14.67 -23.35
N LYS A 212 6.63 13.54 -23.62
CA LYS A 212 5.20 13.52 -23.96
C LYS A 212 4.35 14.14 -22.87
N SER A 213 4.64 13.86 -21.58
CA SER A 213 3.95 14.42 -20.43
C SER A 213 4.07 15.93 -20.34
N ILE A 214 5.21 16.48 -20.72
CA ILE A 214 5.45 17.93 -20.76
C ILE A 214 4.75 18.57 -21.97
N LYS A 215 4.81 17.90 -23.14
CA LYS A 215 4.24 18.41 -24.38
C LYS A 215 2.70 18.34 -24.39
N ALA A 216 2.11 17.26 -23.86
CA ALA A 216 0.67 17.07 -23.76
C ALA A 216 -0.05 18.09 -22.86
N ARG A 217 0.72 18.95 -22.18
CA ARG A 217 0.20 20.03 -21.33
C ARG A 217 -0.77 20.99 -22.04
N SER A 218 -0.81 20.99 -23.37
CA SER A 218 -1.54 22.00 -24.15
C SER A 218 -2.64 21.46 -25.10
N SER A 219 -2.71 20.18 -25.40
CA SER A 219 -3.56 19.72 -26.51
C SER A 219 -4.44 18.48 -26.27
N ASP A 220 -4.24 17.71 -25.21
CA ASP A 220 -4.94 16.45 -24.99
C ASP A 220 -5.63 16.41 -23.62
N ALA A 221 -6.96 16.57 -23.60
CA ALA A 221 -7.76 16.56 -22.38
C ALA A 221 -7.75 15.17 -21.70
N ASP A 222 -7.44 14.12 -22.45
CA ASP A 222 -7.44 12.73 -21.97
C ASP A 222 -6.06 12.25 -21.49
N TYR A 223 -5.01 13.05 -21.78
CA TYR A 223 -3.65 12.73 -21.30
C TYR A 223 -3.40 13.30 -19.90
N VAL A 224 -3.17 12.44 -18.93
CA VAL A 224 -2.89 12.85 -17.55
C VAL A 224 -1.42 12.73 -17.21
N SER A 225 -0.84 13.80 -16.70
CA SER A 225 0.51 13.84 -16.18
C SER A 225 0.57 14.47 -14.78
N VAL A 226 1.64 14.20 -14.05
CA VAL A 226 1.89 14.79 -12.71
C VAL A 226 1.95 16.32 -12.75
N PHE A 227 2.31 16.92 -13.90
CA PHE A 227 2.43 18.37 -14.08
C PHE A 227 1.08 19.07 -14.32
N GLN A 228 -0.01 18.33 -14.50
CA GLN A 228 -1.34 18.90 -14.73
C GLN A 228 -2.13 19.11 -13.45
N ALA A 229 -1.72 18.46 -12.35
CA ALA A 229 -2.40 18.59 -11.07
C ALA A 229 -2.36 20.04 -10.57
N PRO A 230 -3.51 20.69 -10.30
CA PRO A 230 -3.54 22.03 -9.74
C PRO A 230 -3.08 22.01 -8.28
N ARG A 231 -2.42 23.07 -7.83
CA ARG A 231 -2.20 23.28 -6.40
C ARG A 231 -3.53 23.65 -5.72
N THR A 232 -3.75 23.04 -4.57
CA THR A 232 -4.95 23.26 -3.75
C THR A 232 -4.58 23.37 -2.28
N ILE A 233 -5.56 23.59 -1.42
CA ILE A 233 -5.39 23.52 0.04
C ILE A 233 -4.94 22.15 0.54
N LEU A 234 -5.03 21.09 -0.29
CA LEU A 234 -4.54 19.75 0.03
C LEU A 234 -3.01 19.63 -0.09
N ASN A 235 -2.35 20.57 -0.76
CA ASN A 235 -0.89 20.63 -0.93
C ASN A 235 -0.19 21.44 0.18
N GLN A 236 -0.72 21.41 1.39
CA GLN A 236 -0.17 22.08 2.56
C GLN A 236 0.81 21.16 3.29
N PRO A 237 1.81 21.70 3.98
CA PRO A 237 2.62 20.93 4.91
C PRO A 237 1.73 20.28 5.97
N ILE A 238 1.90 18.98 6.17
CA ILE A 238 1.14 18.19 7.13
C ILE A 238 1.93 17.97 8.42
N SER A 239 1.22 17.85 9.55
CA SER A 239 1.80 17.42 10.82
C SER A 239 1.96 15.90 10.90
N ALA A 240 2.55 15.40 11.98
CA ALA A 240 2.58 13.96 12.26
C ALA A 240 1.20 13.39 12.66
N SER A 241 0.25 14.24 13.07
CA SER A 241 -1.08 13.80 13.49
C SER A 241 -1.86 13.18 12.35
N ARG A 242 -2.57 12.11 12.66
CA ARG A 242 -3.48 11.43 11.73
C ARG A 242 -4.90 11.38 12.31
N ARG A 243 -5.88 11.37 11.43
CA ARG A 243 -7.28 11.07 11.75
C ARG A 243 -7.73 9.93 10.86
N PHE A 244 -8.30 8.90 11.46
CA PHE A 244 -8.86 7.77 10.75
C PHE A 244 -10.38 7.82 10.82
N ALA A 245 -11.02 7.66 9.67
CA ALA A 245 -12.46 7.49 9.55
C ALA A 245 -12.73 6.31 8.61
N ALA A 246 -13.76 5.54 8.92
CA ALA A 246 -14.17 4.39 8.12
C ALA A 246 -15.69 4.38 7.96
N GLN A 247 -16.15 3.97 6.78
CA GLN A 247 -17.55 3.75 6.48
C GLN A 247 -17.68 2.55 5.55
N SER A 248 -18.67 1.71 5.81
CA SER A 248 -18.97 0.55 4.97
C SER A 248 -20.02 0.89 3.92
N TRP A 249 -19.82 0.37 2.71
CA TRP A 249 -20.74 0.51 1.59
C TRP A 249 -21.17 -0.86 1.09
N HIS A 250 -22.44 -0.99 0.74
CA HIS A 250 -23.00 -2.24 0.27
C HIS A 250 -22.48 -2.59 -1.12
N LEU A 251 -21.57 -3.56 -1.22
CA LEU A 251 -20.89 -3.94 -2.47
C LEU A 251 -21.82 -4.24 -3.65
N PRO A 252 -22.97 -4.95 -3.48
CA PRO A 252 -23.93 -5.15 -4.55
C PRO A 252 -24.43 -3.85 -5.18
N ARG A 253 -24.63 -2.77 -4.40
CA ARG A 253 -25.06 -1.47 -4.94
C ARG A 253 -23.98 -0.85 -5.84
N ILE A 254 -22.70 -0.94 -5.42
CA ILE A 254 -21.57 -0.42 -6.20
C ILE A 254 -21.42 -1.24 -7.50
N LYS A 255 -21.51 -2.57 -7.43
CA LYS A 255 -21.49 -3.46 -8.60
C LYS A 255 -22.64 -3.19 -9.56
N ALA A 256 -23.84 -2.94 -9.06
CA ALA A 256 -25.01 -2.61 -9.88
C ALA A 256 -24.82 -1.28 -10.61
N ALA A 257 -24.28 -0.24 -9.94
CA ALA A 257 -23.93 1.03 -10.56
C ALA A 257 -22.86 0.85 -11.65
N ALA A 258 -21.81 0.10 -11.37
CA ALA A 258 -20.75 -0.20 -12.34
C ALA A 258 -21.32 -0.85 -13.61
N LYS A 259 -22.15 -1.90 -13.45
CA LYS A 259 -22.80 -2.59 -14.56
C LYS A 259 -23.71 -1.67 -15.36
N ARG A 260 -24.52 -0.83 -14.67
CA ARG A 260 -25.48 0.09 -15.33
C ARG A 260 -24.78 1.13 -16.22
N HIS A 261 -23.59 1.58 -15.84
CA HIS A 261 -22.84 2.63 -16.54
C HIS A 261 -21.65 2.06 -17.34
N ASN A 262 -21.59 0.76 -17.57
CA ASN A 262 -20.48 0.10 -18.28
C ASN A 262 -19.08 0.51 -17.74
N ALA A 263 -18.99 0.69 -16.42
CA ALA A 263 -17.79 1.09 -15.70
C ALA A 263 -17.23 -0.06 -14.86
N THR A 264 -15.98 0.02 -14.48
CA THR A 264 -15.39 -0.93 -13.52
C THR A 264 -15.74 -0.54 -12.08
N LEU A 265 -15.56 -1.48 -11.15
CA LEU A 265 -15.70 -1.20 -9.71
C LEU A 265 -14.74 -0.06 -9.29
N ASN A 266 -13.52 -0.06 -9.83
CA ASN A 266 -12.52 0.96 -9.56
C ASN A 266 -12.98 2.35 -10.02
N ASP A 267 -13.59 2.46 -11.20
CA ASP A 267 -14.08 3.74 -11.73
C ASP A 267 -15.18 4.33 -10.85
N ILE A 268 -16.10 3.48 -10.34
CA ILE A 268 -17.14 3.92 -9.39
C ILE A 268 -16.49 4.40 -8.09
N VAL A 269 -15.51 3.69 -7.55
CA VAL A 269 -14.82 4.10 -6.31
C VAL A 269 -14.09 5.43 -6.53
N LEU A 270 -13.40 5.61 -7.65
CA LEU A 270 -12.76 6.87 -8.00
C LEU A 270 -13.78 8.01 -8.16
N ALA A 271 -14.93 7.77 -8.77
CA ALA A 271 -16.00 8.74 -8.91
C ALA A 271 -16.59 9.14 -7.54
N MET A 272 -16.74 8.19 -6.62
CA MET A 272 -17.15 8.47 -5.23
C MET A 272 -16.12 9.36 -4.52
N CYS A 273 -14.83 9.02 -4.62
CA CYS A 273 -13.74 9.82 -4.07
C CYS A 273 -13.72 11.23 -4.68
N ALA A 274 -13.83 11.34 -6.00
CA ALA A 274 -13.88 12.62 -6.72
C ALA A 274 -15.05 13.48 -6.26
N ALA A 275 -16.23 12.89 -6.07
CA ALA A 275 -17.42 13.59 -5.57
C ALA A 275 -17.22 14.11 -4.13
N ALA A 276 -16.63 13.29 -3.26
CA ALA A 276 -16.36 13.67 -1.88
C ALA A 276 -15.35 14.82 -1.79
N VAL A 277 -14.24 14.72 -2.53
CA VAL A 277 -13.21 15.78 -2.57
C VAL A 277 -13.77 17.07 -3.21
N ARG A 278 -14.53 16.94 -4.31
CA ARG A 278 -15.21 18.09 -4.91
C ARG A 278 -16.12 18.79 -3.91
N LYS A 279 -16.98 18.04 -3.21
CA LYS A 279 -17.88 18.60 -2.20
C LYS A 279 -17.10 19.33 -1.11
N TYR A 280 -16.07 18.71 -0.57
CA TYR A 280 -15.20 19.29 0.45
C TYR A 280 -14.55 20.61 0.00
N LEU A 281 -13.99 20.63 -1.21
CA LEU A 281 -13.36 21.84 -1.76
C LEU A 281 -14.39 22.95 -2.07
N LEU A 282 -15.61 22.61 -2.49
CA LEU A 282 -16.70 23.57 -2.67
C LEU A 282 -17.13 24.21 -1.35
N GLU A 283 -17.28 23.42 -0.29
CA GLU A 283 -17.64 23.91 1.06
C GLU A 283 -16.59 24.90 1.61
N LEU A 284 -15.34 24.77 1.17
CA LEU A 284 -14.24 25.67 1.55
C LEU A 284 -13.96 26.78 0.52
N ASN A 285 -14.79 26.93 -0.52
CA ASN A 285 -14.56 27.86 -1.64
C ASN A 285 -13.16 27.73 -2.26
N ALA A 286 -12.64 26.51 -2.34
CA ALA A 286 -11.26 26.18 -2.76
C ALA A 286 -11.20 25.19 -3.93
N LEU A 287 -12.32 24.94 -4.62
CA LEU A 287 -12.33 24.07 -5.80
C LEU A 287 -11.61 24.75 -6.96
N PRO A 288 -10.55 24.14 -7.51
CA PRO A 288 -9.87 24.69 -8.68
C PRO A 288 -10.69 24.47 -9.97
N ASP A 289 -10.49 25.33 -10.97
CA ASP A 289 -11.08 25.19 -12.31
C ASP A 289 -10.54 23.98 -13.06
N LYS A 290 -9.34 23.51 -12.70
CA LYS A 290 -8.71 22.30 -13.28
C LYS A 290 -9.03 21.08 -12.46
N PRO A 291 -9.15 19.91 -13.11
CA PRO A 291 -9.39 18.66 -12.40
C PRO A 291 -8.23 18.27 -11.49
N LEU A 292 -8.53 17.67 -10.35
CA LEU A 292 -7.54 16.99 -9.53
C LEU A 292 -7.09 15.70 -10.22
N VAL A 293 -5.86 15.29 -9.92
CA VAL A 293 -5.26 14.06 -10.44
C VAL A 293 -5.01 13.11 -9.27
N ALA A 294 -5.47 11.88 -9.41
CA ALA A 294 -5.17 10.80 -8.47
C ALA A 294 -4.07 9.90 -9.01
N MET A 295 -3.21 9.43 -8.12
CA MET A 295 -2.32 8.33 -8.37
C MET A 295 -3.00 7.04 -7.88
N VAL A 296 -3.27 6.13 -8.82
CA VAL A 296 -3.98 4.87 -8.55
C VAL A 296 -2.98 3.73 -8.64
N PRO A 297 -2.66 3.04 -7.54
CA PRO A 297 -1.74 1.92 -7.58
C PRO A 297 -2.30 0.76 -8.41
N MET A 298 -1.42 0.12 -9.15
CA MET A 298 -1.73 -1.03 -10.00
C MET A 298 -0.69 -2.12 -9.76
N SER A 299 -1.14 -3.36 -9.56
CA SER A 299 -0.23 -4.49 -9.45
C SER A 299 0.42 -4.78 -10.82
N LEU A 300 1.74 -4.87 -10.85
CA LEU A 300 2.51 -5.29 -12.02
C LEU A 300 2.85 -6.79 -11.98
N ARG A 301 2.35 -7.53 -10.99
CA ARG A 301 2.60 -8.96 -10.82
C ARG A 301 1.92 -9.76 -11.92
N LYS A 302 2.69 -10.65 -12.52
CA LYS A 302 2.20 -11.64 -13.50
C LYS A 302 1.90 -13.00 -12.87
N ASP A 303 2.36 -13.22 -11.63
CA ASP A 303 2.22 -14.47 -10.88
C ASP A 303 1.78 -14.21 -9.43
N ASP A 304 1.55 -15.28 -8.68
CA ASP A 304 1.19 -15.25 -7.27
C ASP A 304 2.40 -15.11 -6.32
N SER A 305 3.53 -14.59 -6.80
CA SER A 305 4.73 -14.38 -5.96
C SER A 305 4.45 -13.39 -4.83
N GLU A 306 4.97 -13.69 -3.62
CA GLU A 306 4.75 -12.88 -2.41
C GLU A 306 5.95 -11.96 -2.08
N GLY A 307 7.02 -11.95 -2.88
CA GLY A 307 8.23 -11.21 -2.58
C GLY A 307 8.40 -9.90 -3.34
N GLY A 308 8.88 -8.86 -2.64
CA GLY A 308 9.26 -7.56 -3.20
C GLY A 308 8.10 -6.65 -3.59
N ASN A 309 8.36 -5.36 -3.63
CA ASN A 309 7.42 -4.34 -4.12
C ASN A 309 7.32 -4.41 -5.65
N GLN A 310 6.16 -4.78 -6.19
CA GLN A 310 5.87 -4.84 -7.64
C GLN A 310 4.58 -4.07 -7.95
N VAL A 311 4.59 -2.79 -7.60
CA VAL A 311 3.46 -1.90 -7.77
C VAL A 311 3.82 -0.81 -8.77
N GLY A 312 3.03 -0.66 -9.82
CA GLY A 312 2.99 0.52 -10.66
C GLY A 312 1.92 1.48 -10.18
N ALA A 313 1.84 2.64 -10.80
CA ALA A 313 0.75 3.57 -10.55
C ALA A 313 0.31 4.22 -11.85
N VAL A 314 -1.00 4.25 -12.09
CA VAL A 314 -1.60 5.04 -13.16
C VAL A 314 -2.07 6.38 -12.62
N LEU A 315 -1.99 7.42 -13.42
CA LEU A 315 -2.57 8.72 -13.12
C LEU A 315 -3.98 8.78 -13.69
N ALA A 316 -4.93 9.19 -12.87
CA ALA A 316 -6.32 9.33 -13.24
C ALA A 316 -6.78 10.78 -13.04
N ASN A 317 -7.38 11.36 -14.06
CA ASN A 317 -8.11 12.62 -13.96
C ASN A 317 -9.41 12.39 -13.17
N LEU A 318 -9.56 13.02 -12.04
CA LEU A 318 -10.75 12.91 -11.18
C LEU A 318 -11.93 13.74 -11.66
N ALA A 319 -11.76 14.54 -12.70
CA ALA A 319 -12.81 15.40 -13.30
C ALA A 319 -13.58 16.22 -12.24
N THR A 320 -12.91 16.67 -11.19
CA THR A 320 -13.52 17.37 -10.04
C THR A 320 -14.13 18.71 -10.41
N HIS A 321 -13.79 19.30 -11.54
CA HIS A 321 -14.39 20.53 -12.09
C HIS A 321 -15.79 20.29 -12.66
N LEU A 322 -16.12 19.06 -13.11
CA LEU A 322 -17.44 18.72 -13.65
C LEU A 322 -18.47 18.58 -12.52
N ALA A 323 -19.61 19.24 -12.69
CA ALA A 323 -20.68 19.20 -11.71
C ALA A 323 -21.52 17.93 -11.81
N ASP A 324 -21.81 17.47 -13.05
CA ASP A 324 -22.60 16.28 -13.29
C ASP A 324 -21.85 15.01 -12.87
N PRO A 325 -22.45 14.12 -12.07
CA PRO A 325 -21.78 12.92 -11.60
C PRO A 325 -21.56 11.87 -12.70
N LEU A 326 -22.37 11.82 -13.75
CA LEU A 326 -22.24 10.87 -14.85
C LEU A 326 -21.14 11.32 -15.81
N GLU A 327 -21.12 12.58 -16.19
CA GLU A 327 -20.03 13.16 -16.99
C GLU A 327 -18.68 12.96 -16.30
N ARG A 328 -18.67 13.12 -14.96
CA ARG A 328 -17.46 12.90 -14.16
C ARG A 328 -17.03 11.43 -14.15
N LEU A 329 -17.97 10.49 -14.01
CA LEU A 329 -17.68 9.05 -14.09
C LEU A 329 -17.10 8.66 -15.46
N ASP A 330 -17.70 9.13 -16.54
CA ASP A 330 -17.27 8.85 -17.91
C ASP A 330 -15.85 9.41 -18.16
N ALA A 331 -15.57 10.62 -17.70
CA ALA A 331 -14.24 11.23 -17.81
C ALA A 331 -13.19 10.45 -17.01
N ILE A 332 -13.52 9.98 -15.80
CA ILE A 332 -12.64 9.15 -14.98
C ILE A 332 -12.36 7.82 -15.68
N ALA A 333 -13.39 7.11 -16.15
CA ALA A 333 -13.25 5.82 -16.81
C ALA A 333 -12.35 5.90 -18.06
N ARG A 334 -12.57 6.91 -18.92
CA ARG A 334 -11.69 7.16 -20.07
C ARG A 334 -10.24 7.44 -19.66
N SER A 335 -10.04 8.29 -18.66
CA SER A 335 -8.69 8.63 -18.17
C SER A 335 -7.94 7.41 -17.62
N VAL A 336 -8.61 6.55 -16.85
CA VAL A 336 -8.04 5.31 -16.32
C VAL A 336 -7.69 4.35 -17.44
N GLN A 337 -8.58 4.18 -18.44
CA GLN A 337 -8.34 3.29 -19.57
C GLN A 337 -7.15 3.76 -20.41
N ASN A 338 -7.09 5.04 -20.78
CA ASN A 338 -5.98 5.63 -21.53
C ASN A 338 -4.63 5.46 -20.80
N SER A 339 -4.63 5.60 -19.48
CA SER A 339 -3.43 5.37 -18.67
C SER A 339 -2.99 3.90 -18.66
N LYS A 340 -3.93 2.95 -18.61
CA LYS A 340 -3.64 1.51 -18.70
C LYS A 340 -3.09 1.13 -20.08
N ASP A 341 -3.70 1.63 -21.16
CA ASP A 341 -3.29 1.35 -22.53
C ASP A 341 -1.86 1.84 -22.79
N ARG A 342 -1.51 3.02 -22.24
CA ARG A 342 -0.15 3.53 -22.29
C ARG A 342 0.84 2.63 -21.58
N PHE A 343 0.52 2.13 -20.39
CA PHE A 343 1.41 1.23 -19.64
C PHE A 343 1.48 -0.18 -20.24
N ALA A 344 0.48 -0.61 -20.99
CA ALA A 344 0.52 -1.88 -21.71
C ALA A 344 1.67 -1.94 -22.75
N THR A 345 2.17 -0.79 -23.20
CA THR A 345 3.30 -0.67 -24.13
C THR A 345 4.67 -0.67 -23.45
N MET A 346 4.72 -0.65 -22.11
CA MET A 346 5.94 -0.54 -21.31
C MET A 346 6.23 -1.85 -20.59
N ASN A 347 7.51 -2.17 -20.42
CA ASN A 347 7.89 -3.28 -19.56
C ASN A 347 7.85 -2.87 -18.07
N GLN A 348 7.91 -3.84 -17.17
CA GLN A 348 7.79 -3.63 -15.72
C GLN A 348 8.83 -2.64 -15.19
N LEU A 349 10.08 -2.72 -15.64
CA LEU A 349 11.17 -1.86 -15.17
C LEU A 349 10.99 -0.42 -15.67
N GLU A 350 10.50 -0.23 -16.90
CA GLU A 350 10.17 1.08 -17.47
C GLU A 350 9.03 1.75 -16.68
N ILE A 351 7.98 1.00 -16.33
CA ILE A 351 6.87 1.51 -15.52
C ILE A 351 7.38 1.94 -14.14
N MET A 352 8.19 1.10 -13.49
CA MET A 352 8.76 1.41 -12.16
C MET A 352 9.62 2.68 -12.20
N ASN A 353 10.50 2.82 -13.19
CA ASN A 353 11.35 3.99 -13.35
C ASN A 353 10.56 5.25 -13.70
N TYR A 354 9.52 5.13 -14.53
CA TYR A 354 8.60 6.24 -14.82
C TYR A 354 7.89 6.72 -13.56
N VAL A 355 7.32 5.81 -12.76
CA VAL A 355 6.61 6.14 -11.51
C VAL A 355 7.56 6.76 -10.49
N ALA A 356 8.77 6.18 -10.31
CA ALA A 356 9.77 6.73 -9.40
C ALA A 356 10.19 8.15 -9.78
N THR A 357 10.39 8.39 -11.09
CA THR A 357 10.75 9.72 -11.60
C THR A 357 9.60 10.72 -11.42
N ALA A 358 8.36 10.29 -11.71
CA ALA A 358 7.17 11.12 -11.53
C ALA A 358 6.95 11.49 -10.05
N MET A 359 7.18 10.55 -9.12
CA MET A 359 7.13 10.80 -7.68
C MET A 359 8.24 11.76 -7.22
N ALA A 360 9.48 11.58 -7.70
CA ALA A 360 10.59 12.45 -7.36
C ALA A 360 10.32 13.90 -7.79
N VAL A 361 9.80 14.09 -9.00
CA VAL A 361 9.47 15.42 -9.53
C VAL A 361 8.27 16.04 -8.80
N SER A 362 7.24 15.27 -8.42
CA SER A 362 6.10 15.78 -7.66
C SER A 362 6.45 16.10 -6.20
N GLY A 363 7.48 15.48 -5.63
CA GLY A 363 7.98 15.74 -4.28
C GLY A 363 8.92 16.95 -4.14
N ILE A 364 9.36 17.53 -5.27
CA ILE A 364 10.24 18.70 -5.30
C ILE A 364 9.45 20.03 -5.26
N ASN A 365 8.14 19.99 -5.31
CA ASN A 365 7.25 21.15 -5.27
C ASN A 365 6.60 21.30 -3.84
#